data_84c0337be1038f47cc8335ed59e3ce76
#
_entry.id   84c0337be1038f47cc8335ed59e3ce76
#
_cell.length_a   1.000
_cell.length_b   1.000
_cell.length_c   1.000
_cell.angle_alpha   90.00
_cell.angle_beta   90.00
_cell.angle_gamma   90.00
#
_symmetry.space_group_name_H-M   'P 1'
#
loop_
_entity.id
_entity.type
_entity.pdbx_description
1 polymer ?
#
loop_
_entity_poly.entity_id
_entity_poly.type
_entity_poly.pdbx_seq_one_letter_code
_entity_poly.pdbx_strand_id
1 'polypeptide(L)'
;MKIPYYKALLAICLATIMSVHVYAQNKEAGFPLAPYFSPGTTDVMYPDDEGFIRRWLLLEPIDKPNRSNTVFTDSYIREAFATEYFPKQFTVLPKDGDKVKVGKQKLTWHALDSNLFNVKLFRFASNLQKQIYGVLFWAVTVINCPEDIPNVRISVGSNSASMWWLNGEEAVIL
;
A
#
# COMPACT_ATOMS: atom_id res chain seq x y z
N MET A 1 -27.18 24.86 -55.18
CA MET A 1 -25.96 25.21 -54.47
C MET A 1 -25.17 23.91 -54.25
N LYS A 2 -24.09 23.68 -55.00
CA LYS A 2 -23.29 22.44 -54.92
C LYS A 2 -22.23 22.65 -53.84
N ILE A 3 -22.33 21.87 -52.76
CA ILE A 3 -21.30 21.85 -51.71
C ILE A 3 -20.11 21.13 -52.31
N PRO A 4 -18.92 21.70 -52.34
CA PRO A 4 -17.77 21.08 -52.97
C PRO A 4 -17.31 19.88 -52.14
N TYR A 5 -17.18 18.73 -52.82
CA TYR A 5 -16.84 17.41 -52.24
C TYR A 5 -15.58 17.37 -51.36
N TYR A 6 -14.67 18.31 -51.55
CA TYR A 6 -13.41 18.40 -50.72
C TYR A 6 -13.67 18.72 -49.25
N LYS A 7 -14.75 19.45 -48.92
CA LYS A 7 -15.10 19.77 -47.53
C LYS A 7 -15.64 18.53 -46.77
N ALA A 8 -16.32 17.65 -47.50
CA ALA A 8 -16.80 16.37 -46.93
C ALA A 8 -15.62 15.40 -46.67
N LEU A 9 -14.64 15.36 -47.58
CA LEU A 9 -13.44 14.52 -47.42
C LEU A 9 -12.58 14.96 -46.22
N LEU A 10 -12.45 16.26 -46.00
CA LEU A 10 -11.66 16.82 -44.88
C LEU A 10 -12.34 16.49 -43.53
N ALA A 11 -13.67 16.51 -43.46
CA ALA A 11 -14.43 16.15 -42.26
C ALA A 11 -14.29 14.65 -41.90
N ILE A 12 -14.23 13.78 -42.89
CA ILE A 12 -14.07 12.34 -42.70
C ILE A 12 -12.65 12.02 -42.24
N CYS A 13 -11.63 12.69 -42.79
CA CYS A 13 -10.24 12.52 -42.35
C CYS A 13 -10.01 13.02 -40.93
N LEU A 14 -10.63 14.13 -40.51
CA LEU A 14 -10.53 14.62 -39.13
C LEU A 14 -11.22 13.68 -38.12
N ALA A 15 -12.36 13.10 -38.49
CA ALA A 15 -13.08 12.15 -37.63
C ALA A 15 -12.30 10.83 -37.45
N THR A 16 -11.62 10.36 -38.48
CA THR A 16 -10.77 9.15 -38.38
C THR A 16 -9.49 9.40 -37.57
N ILE A 17 -8.89 10.58 -37.63
CA ILE A 17 -7.72 10.94 -36.82
C ILE A 17 -8.10 11.06 -35.34
N MET A 18 -9.27 11.62 -35.01
CA MET A 18 -9.74 11.66 -33.62
C MET A 18 -10.04 10.27 -33.05
N SER A 19 -10.62 9.37 -33.84
CA SER A 19 -10.90 7.99 -33.40
C SER A 19 -9.61 7.19 -33.13
N VAL A 20 -8.56 7.40 -33.90
CA VAL A 20 -7.27 6.74 -33.70
C VAL A 20 -6.57 7.26 -32.42
N HIS A 21 -6.72 8.54 -32.07
CA HIS A 21 -6.18 9.08 -30.82
C HIS A 21 -6.88 8.56 -29.56
N VAL A 22 -8.17 8.26 -29.63
CA VAL A 22 -8.93 7.67 -28.51
C VAL A 22 -8.57 6.20 -28.30
N TYR A 23 -8.24 5.46 -29.38
CA TYR A 23 -7.79 4.07 -29.27
C TYR A 23 -6.35 3.91 -28.76
N ALA A 24 -5.50 4.92 -28.92
CA ALA A 24 -4.11 4.87 -28.45
C ALA A 24 -3.94 5.16 -26.96
N GLN A 25 -5.01 5.52 -26.23
CA GLN A 25 -4.98 5.76 -24.78
C GLN A 25 -5.40 4.57 -23.92
N ASN A 26 -5.83 3.46 -24.50
CA ASN A 26 -5.90 2.19 -23.78
C ASN A 26 -4.52 1.51 -23.72
N LYS A 27 -3.52 2.19 -23.21
CA LYS A 27 -2.36 1.54 -22.63
C LYS A 27 -2.92 0.61 -21.54
N GLU A 28 -2.65 -0.68 -21.64
CA GLU A 28 -2.91 -1.62 -20.54
C GLU A 28 -2.54 -0.91 -19.24
N ALA A 29 -3.53 -0.71 -18.39
CA ALA A 29 -3.30 -0.08 -17.10
C ALA A 29 -2.40 -1.04 -16.32
N GLY A 30 -1.09 -0.80 -16.32
CA GLY A 30 -0.12 -1.57 -15.59
C GLY A 30 -0.50 -1.65 -14.13
N PHE A 31 0.12 -2.56 -13.38
CA PHE A 31 -0.17 -2.71 -11.96
C PHE A 31 -0.04 -1.33 -11.24
N PRO A 32 -1.10 -0.85 -10.57
CA PRO A 32 -1.17 0.54 -10.07
C PRO A 32 -0.05 0.90 -9.09
N LEU A 33 0.50 -0.11 -8.40
CA LEU A 33 1.54 0.08 -7.38
C LEU A 33 2.98 -0.06 -7.93
N ALA A 34 3.12 -0.35 -9.24
CA ALA A 34 4.44 -0.32 -9.88
C ALA A 34 5.02 1.12 -9.88
N PRO A 35 6.35 1.28 -9.89
CA PRO A 35 7.39 0.24 -9.85
C PRO A 35 7.77 -0.20 -8.43
N TYR A 36 7.09 0.28 -7.39
CA TYR A 36 7.47 0.10 -5.99
C TYR A 36 7.09 -1.27 -5.44
N PHE A 37 6.02 -1.85 -5.98
CA PHE A 37 5.47 -3.13 -5.54
C PHE A 37 5.10 -3.99 -6.73
N SER A 38 5.11 -5.30 -6.48
CA SER A 38 4.50 -6.33 -7.31
C SER A 38 3.38 -7.02 -6.51
N PRO A 39 2.37 -7.62 -7.17
CA PRO A 39 1.39 -8.45 -6.47
C PRO A 39 2.08 -9.59 -5.74
N GLY A 40 1.68 -9.83 -4.49
CA GLY A 40 2.16 -10.99 -3.74
C GLY A 40 1.71 -12.28 -4.41
N THR A 41 2.62 -13.23 -4.54
CA THR A 41 2.31 -14.58 -5.05
C THR A 41 1.96 -15.52 -3.90
N THR A 42 1.44 -16.71 -4.23
CA THR A 42 1.19 -17.79 -3.26
C THR A 42 2.45 -18.55 -2.87
N ASP A 43 3.54 -18.36 -3.63
CA ASP A 43 4.80 -19.04 -3.37
C ASP A 43 5.46 -18.52 -2.09
N VAL A 44 6.23 -19.38 -1.43
CA VAL A 44 7.02 -18.98 -0.27
C VAL A 44 8.09 -17.99 -0.74
N MET A 45 8.17 -16.83 -0.08
CA MET A 45 9.23 -15.86 -0.31
C MET A 45 10.20 -15.89 0.88
N TYR A 46 11.45 -16.15 0.58
CA TYR A 46 12.54 -16.01 1.54
C TYR A 46 13.00 -14.55 1.66
N PRO A 47 13.62 -14.16 2.78
CA PRO A 47 14.35 -12.89 2.81
C PRO A 47 15.36 -12.83 1.66
N ASP A 48 15.63 -11.62 1.17
CA ASP A 48 16.62 -11.44 0.10
C ASP A 48 18.06 -11.72 0.59
N ASP A 49 19.04 -11.63 -0.31
CA ASP A 49 20.46 -11.92 0.00
C ASP A 49 21.03 -11.01 1.09
N GLU A 50 20.43 -9.86 1.35
CA GLU A 50 20.78 -8.93 2.42
C GLU A 50 19.94 -9.15 3.70
N GLY A 51 18.99 -10.09 3.67
CA GLY A 51 18.14 -10.46 4.79
C GLY A 51 16.86 -9.62 4.91
N PHE A 52 16.51 -8.80 3.93
CA PHE A 52 15.29 -8.00 4.00
C PHE A 52 14.03 -8.82 3.68
N ILE A 53 13.00 -8.60 4.50
CA ILE A 53 11.67 -9.16 4.28
C ILE A 53 10.93 -8.27 3.29
N ARG A 54 10.58 -8.81 2.12
CA ARG A 54 9.95 -8.09 1.03
C ARG A 54 8.44 -8.26 0.98
N ARG A 55 7.90 -9.36 1.48
CA ARG A 55 6.46 -9.69 1.41
C ARG A 55 5.69 -9.15 2.60
N TRP A 56 4.64 -8.40 2.29
CA TRP A 56 3.81 -7.74 3.27
C TRP A 56 2.33 -7.76 2.90
N LEU A 57 1.49 -7.82 3.91
CA LEU A 57 0.08 -7.50 3.83
C LEU A 57 -0.09 -6.07 4.33
N LEU A 58 -0.45 -5.16 3.45
CA LEU A 58 -0.60 -3.75 3.74
C LEU A 58 -2.07 -3.37 3.77
N LEU A 59 -2.53 -2.77 4.87
CA LEU A 59 -3.85 -2.18 4.94
C LEU A 59 -3.83 -0.78 4.31
N GLU A 60 -4.86 -0.45 3.56
CA GLU A 60 -5.11 0.94 3.15
C GLU A 60 -5.04 1.88 4.36
N PRO A 61 -4.56 3.13 4.19
CA PRO A 61 -4.29 4.01 5.32
C PRO A 61 -5.53 4.30 6.17
N ILE A 62 -5.35 4.22 7.49
CA ILE A 62 -6.36 4.60 8.48
C ILE A 62 -6.25 6.10 8.70
N ASP A 63 -7.34 6.84 8.53
CA ASP A 63 -7.37 8.27 8.82
C ASP A 63 -7.14 8.54 10.31
N LYS A 64 -6.09 9.28 10.61
CA LYS A 64 -5.77 9.76 11.96
C LYS A 64 -5.32 11.22 11.89
N PRO A 65 -6.23 12.14 11.46
CA PRO A 65 -5.85 13.51 11.29
C PRO A 65 -5.46 14.12 12.64
N ASN A 66 -4.22 14.58 12.74
CA ASN A 66 -3.78 15.45 13.83
C ASN A 66 -3.85 16.90 13.34
N ARG A 67 -4.86 17.62 13.78
CA ARG A 67 -5.07 19.03 13.40
C ARG A 67 -4.59 20.01 14.47
N SER A 68 -4.07 19.51 15.58
CA SER A 68 -3.51 20.35 16.62
C SER A 68 -2.02 20.60 16.36
N ASN A 69 -1.55 21.79 16.74
CA ASN A 69 -0.12 22.08 16.85
C ASN A 69 0.53 21.33 18.03
N THR A 70 -0.13 20.29 18.53
CA THR A 70 0.37 19.47 19.62
C THR A 70 1.58 18.72 19.07
N VAL A 71 2.71 18.94 19.66
CA VAL A 71 3.95 18.24 19.40
C VAL A 71 3.65 16.73 19.48
N PHE A 72 4.19 15.96 18.54
CA PHE A 72 4.19 14.50 18.63
C PHE A 72 4.94 14.11 19.91
N THR A 73 4.18 13.81 20.96
CA THR A 73 4.70 13.33 22.22
C THR A 73 4.69 11.80 22.19
N ASP A 74 5.55 11.17 22.96
CA ASP A 74 5.58 9.71 23.11
C ASP A 74 4.20 9.16 23.53
N SER A 75 3.48 9.88 24.38
CA SER A 75 2.14 9.50 24.80
C SER A 75 1.13 9.53 23.65
N TYR A 76 1.19 10.53 22.78
CA TYR A 76 0.32 10.61 21.59
C TYR A 76 0.61 9.46 20.62
N ILE A 77 1.89 9.21 20.35
CA ILE A 77 2.32 8.14 19.44
C ILE A 77 1.88 6.78 20.00
N ARG A 78 2.14 6.54 21.28
CA ARG A 78 1.76 5.29 21.94
C ARG A 78 0.25 5.08 21.92
N GLU A 79 -0.55 6.10 22.25
CA GLU A 79 -2.00 6.03 22.16
C GLU A 79 -2.47 5.75 20.74
N ALA A 80 -1.91 6.44 19.74
CA ALA A 80 -2.30 6.30 18.35
C ALA A 80 -2.02 4.88 17.83
N PHE A 81 -0.90 4.28 18.17
CA PHE A 81 -0.53 2.93 17.69
C PHE A 81 -1.14 1.81 18.54
N ALA A 82 -1.29 1.98 19.86
CA ALA A 82 -1.88 0.98 20.74
C ALA A 82 -3.41 0.95 20.70
N THR A 83 -4.05 1.92 20.05
CA THR A 83 -5.52 1.91 19.87
C THR A 83 -5.91 0.78 18.92
N GLU A 84 -6.86 -0.05 19.33
CA GLU A 84 -7.46 -1.08 18.48
C GLU A 84 -8.51 -0.42 17.57
N TYR A 85 -8.19 -0.23 16.29
CA TYR A 85 -9.08 0.36 15.29
C TYR A 85 -10.04 -0.65 14.69
N PHE A 86 -9.68 -1.93 14.70
CA PHE A 86 -10.50 -3.03 14.19
C PHE A 86 -10.22 -4.32 14.97
N PRO A 87 -11.17 -5.26 15.02
CA PRO A 87 -11.04 -6.47 15.82
C PRO A 87 -9.81 -7.30 15.49
N LYS A 88 -9.12 -7.78 16.53
CA LYS A 88 -7.92 -8.61 16.43
C LYS A 88 -6.75 -7.94 15.71
N GLN A 89 -6.68 -6.62 15.69
CA GLN A 89 -5.67 -5.83 14.99
C GLN A 89 -4.25 -6.36 15.22
N PHE A 90 -3.90 -6.70 16.46
CA PHE A 90 -2.54 -7.11 16.84
C PHE A 90 -2.20 -8.57 16.51
N THR A 91 -3.20 -9.36 16.11
CA THR A 91 -3.03 -10.80 15.79
C THR A 91 -3.66 -11.18 14.46
N VAL A 92 -4.07 -10.18 13.66
CA VAL A 92 -4.74 -10.43 12.38
C VAL A 92 -3.79 -11.07 11.38
N LEU A 93 -4.27 -12.09 10.68
CA LEU A 93 -3.62 -12.71 9.53
C LEU A 93 -4.53 -12.55 8.31
N PRO A 94 -4.51 -11.39 7.64
CA PRO A 94 -5.41 -11.11 6.54
C PRO A 94 -4.97 -11.81 5.25
N LYS A 95 -5.89 -11.83 4.29
CA LYS A 95 -5.60 -12.25 2.91
C LYS A 95 -5.73 -11.05 1.98
N ASP A 96 -5.18 -11.20 0.78
CA ASP A 96 -5.37 -10.21 -0.28
C ASP A 96 -6.85 -9.97 -0.56
N GLY A 97 -7.24 -8.71 -0.64
CA GLY A 97 -8.64 -8.30 -0.87
C GLY A 97 -9.55 -8.35 0.36
N ASP A 98 -9.10 -8.85 1.51
CA ASP A 98 -9.87 -8.79 2.75
C ASP A 98 -10.20 -7.34 3.11
N LYS A 99 -11.38 -7.15 3.71
CA LYS A 99 -11.88 -5.82 4.05
C LYS A 99 -12.12 -5.68 5.54
N VAL A 100 -11.75 -4.52 6.05
CA VAL A 100 -11.98 -4.15 7.44
C VAL A 100 -12.65 -2.78 7.53
N LYS A 101 -13.52 -2.60 8.52
CA LYS A 101 -14.19 -1.34 8.78
C LYS A 101 -13.50 -0.63 9.94
N VAL A 102 -13.03 0.59 9.70
CA VAL A 102 -12.42 1.47 10.70
C VAL A 102 -13.22 2.77 10.76
N GLY A 103 -14.01 2.94 11.79
CA GLY A 103 -14.95 4.07 11.87
C GLY A 103 -15.89 4.10 10.65
N LYS A 104 -15.78 5.14 9.83
CA LYS A 104 -16.56 5.28 8.58
C LYS A 104 -15.83 4.72 7.35
N GLN A 105 -14.54 4.40 7.45
CA GLN A 105 -13.74 3.88 6.36
C GLN A 105 -13.99 2.38 6.17
N LYS A 106 -13.99 1.95 4.91
CA LYS A 106 -13.91 0.55 4.50
C LYS A 106 -12.58 0.36 3.79
N LEU A 107 -11.67 -0.30 4.44
CA LEU A 107 -10.28 -0.45 4.01
C LEU A 107 -10.04 -1.87 3.49
N THR A 108 -9.13 -1.98 2.54
CA THR A 108 -8.78 -3.25 1.89
C THR A 108 -7.33 -3.62 2.22
N TRP A 109 -7.08 -4.89 2.45
CA TRP A 109 -5.76 -5.48 2.58
C TRP A 109 -5.19 -5.83 1.20
N HIS A 110 -3.90 -5.59 1.02
CA HIS A 110 -3.18 -5.88 -0.21
C HIS A 110 -1.96 -6.75 0.09
N ALA A 111 -1.90 -7.94 -0.53
CA ALA A 111 -0.70 -8.77 -0.48
C ALA A 111 0.29 -8.28 -1.54
N LEU A 112 1.44 -7.81 -1.11
CA LEU A 112 2.41 -7.12 -1.95
C LEU A 112 3.83 -7.58 -1.67
N ASP A 113 4.62 -7.66 -2.72
CA ASP A 113 6.07 -7.81 -2.65
C ASP A 113 6.72 -6.46 -2.93
N SER A 114 7.52 -5.96 -1.98
CA SER A 114 8.26 -4.72 -2.17
C SER A 114 9.42 -4.94 -3.14
N ASN A 115 9.48 -4.15 -4.21
CA ASN A 115 10.58 -4.18 -5.18
C ASN A 115 11.84 -3.49 -4.67
N LEU A 116 11.77 -2.87 -3.48
CA LEU A 116 12.89 -2.19 -2.82
C LEU A 116 13.13 -2.81 -1.44
N PHE A 117 14.34 -2.65 -0.89
CA PHE A 117 14.66 -3.13 0.46
C PHE A 117 13.74 -2.54 1.54
N ASN A 118 13.23 -1.32 1.33
CA ASN A 118 12.29 -0.67 2.22
C ASN A 118 10.87 -0.62 1.63
N VAL A 119 9.89 -0.87 2.46
CA VAL A 119 8.47 -0.82 2.10
C VAL A 119 8.02 0.64 1.99
N LYS A 120 7.70 1.08 0.78
CA LYS A 120 7.34 2.48 0.48
C LYS A 120 5.87 2.77 0.78
N LEU A 121 5.48 2.85 2.05
CA LEU A 121 4.09 3.06 2.49
C LEU A 121 3.46 4.33 1.91
N PHE A 122 4.23 5.41 1.80
CA PHE A 122 3.79 6.63 1.14
C PHE A 122 3.39 6.39 -0.33
N ARG A 123 4.20 5.61 -1.07
CA ARG A 123 3.90 5.27 -2.47
C ARG A 123 2.73 4.31 -2.59
N PHE A 124 2.58 3.39 -1.66
CA PHE A 124 1.40 2.54 -1.56
C PHE A 124 0.12 3.38 -1.49
N ALA A 125 0.03 4.31 -0.54
CA ALA A 125 -1.14 5.17 -0.41
C ALA A 125 -1.34 6.10 -1.62
N SER A 126 -0.28 6.78 -2.07
CA SER A 126 -0.34 7.73 -3.19
C SER A 126 -0.81 7.06 -4.48
N ASN A 127 -0.29 5.88 -4.80
CA ASN A 127 -0.65 5.17 -6.04
C ASN A 127 -2.08 4.62 -5.99
N LEU A 128 -2.61 4.35 -4.80
CA LEU A 128 -4.03 4.02 -4.58
C LEU A 128 -4.93 5.26 -4.47
N GLN A 129 -4.39 6.46 -4.72
CA GLN A 129 -5.11 7.73 -4.59
C GLN A 129 -5.71 7.94 -3.19
N LYS A 130 -5.02 7.42 -2.16
CA LYS A 130 -5.40 7.57 -0.75
C LYS A 130 -4.63 8.72 -0.10
N GLN A 131 -5.11 9.14 1.06
CA GLN A 131 -4.46 10.15 1.88
C GLN A 131 -3.09 9.64 2.36
N ILE A 132 -2.10 10.55 2.40
CA ILE A 132 -0.71 10.25 2.70
C ILE A 132 -0.20 10.93 3.98
N TYR A 133 -0.93 11.94 4.46
CA TYR A 133 -0.63 12.65 5.70
C TYR A 133 -1.79 12.52 6.70
N GLY A 134 -1.46 12.50 8.00
CA GLY A 134 -2.45 12.32 9.04
C GLY A 134 -3.12 10.94 8.95
N VAL A 135 -2.33 9.91 8.68
CA VAL A 135 -2.76 8.53 8.54
C VAL A 135 -1.87 7.60 9.35
N LEU A 136 -2.41 6.44 9.69
CA LEU A 136 -1.66 5.30 10.18
C LEU A 136 -1.61 4.22 9.12
N PHE A 137 -0.44 3.62 8.95
CA PHE A 137 -0.26 2.43 8.13
C PHE A 137 -0.21 1.20 9.03
N TRP A 138 -0.91 0.15 8.64
CA TRP A 138 -0.85 -1.15 9.28
C TRP A 138 -0.29 -2.17 8.31
N ALA A 139 0.78 -2.83 8.71
CA ALA A 139 1.48 -3.79 7.87
C ALA A 139 1.68 -5.09 8.65
N VAL A 140 1.45 -6.22 8.01
CA VAL A 140 1.63 -7.56 8.59
C VAL A 140 2.52 -8.37 7.67
N THR A 141 3.47 -9.08 8.26
CA THR A 141 4.20 -10.16 7.58
C THR A 141 4.17 -11.42 8.44
N VAL A 142 4.19 -12.57 7.79
CA VAL A 142 4.23 -13.87 8.47
C VAL A 142 5.59 -14.49 8.20
N ILE A 143 6.32 -14.76 9.27
CA ILE A 143 7.60 -15.47 9.20
C ILE A 143 7.35 -16.90 9.64
N ASN A 144 7.54 -17.85 8.74
CA ASN A 144 7.42 -19.27 9.04
C ASN A 144 8.80 -19.84 9.37
N CYS A 145 8.99 -20.23 10.62
CA CYS A 145 10.19 -20.93 11.08
C CYS A 145 9.84 -22.40 11.30
N PRO A 146 10.21 -23.32 10.41
CA PRO A 146 9.84 -24.73 10.53
C PRO A 146 10.55 -25.43 11.71
N GLU A 147 11.59 -24.84 12.24
CA GLU A 147 12.35 -25.31 13.40
C GLU A 147 12.79 -24.13 14.28
N ASP A 148 13.14 -24.43 15.52
CA ASP A 148 13.65 -23.41 16.45
C ASP A 148 15.04 -22.93 16.01
N ILE A 149 15.16 -21.64 15.71
CA ILE A 149 16.41 -21.00 15.35
C ILE A 149 16.86 -20.12 16.52
N PRO A 150 17.90 -20.51 17.26
CA PRO A 150 18.35 -19.73 18.41
C PRO A 150 19.03 -18.42 17.99
N ASN A 151 18.92 -17.40 18.83
CA ASN A 151 19.59 -16.11 18.66
C ASN A 151 19.23 -15.32 17.38
N VAL A 152 18.02 -15.50 16.87
CA VAL A 152 17.52 -14.70 15.75
C VAL A 152 17.38 -13.24 16.19
N ARG A 153 17.86 -12.32 15.34
CA ARG A 153 17.67 -10.88 15.50
C ARG A 153 16.81 -10.35 14.36
N ILE A 154 15.79 -9.60 14.72
CA ILE A 154 15.00 -8.83 13.77
C ILE A 154 15.39 -7.37 13.92
N SER A 155 15.90 -6.77 12.83
CA SER A 155 16.20 -5.34 12.78
C SER A 155 15.04 -4.63 12.11
N VAL A 156 14.56 -3.58 12.75
CA VAL A 156 13.46 -2.75 12.22
C VAL A 156 13.90 -1.31 12.17
N GLY A 157 13.35 -0.55 11.22
CA GLY A 157 13.64 0.86 11.07
C GLY A 157 12.50 1.58 10.34
N SER A 158 12.33 2.85 10.67
CA SER A 158 11.35 3.71 10.03
C SER A 158 11.90 5.13 9.92
N ASN A 159 11.46 5.86 8.90
CA ASN A 159 11.74 7.30 8.78
C ASN A 159 10.66 8.16 9.46
N SER A 160 9.72 7.53 10.16
CA SER A 160 8.66 8.14 10.95
C SER A 160 8.47 7.32 12.22
N ALA A 161 7.62 7.76 13.14
CA ALA A 161 7.28 6.95 14.29
C ALA A 161 6.68 5.61 13.87
N SER A 162 7.08 4.54 14.55
CA SER A 162 6.55 3.20 14.31
C SER A 162 6.49 2.40 15.61
N MET A 163 5.58 1.45 15.66
CA MET A 163 5.43 0.51 16.76
C MET A 163 5.26 -0.90 16.19
N TRP A 164 5.89 -1.87 16.83
CA TRP A 164 6.02 -3.23 16.31
C TRP A 164 5.53 -4.24 17.34
N TRP A 165 4.81 -5.23 16.86
CA TRP A 165 4.31 -6.35 17.64
C TRP A 165 4.84 -7.66 17.04
N LEU A 166 5.16 -8.59 17.91
CA LEU A 166 5.51 -9.96 17.56
C LEU A 166 4.48 -10.88 18.22
N ASN A 167 3.75 -11.64 17.41
CA ASN A 167 2.68 -12.54 17.88
C ASN A 167 1.64 -11.85 18.81
N GLY A 168 1.38 -10.57 18.58
CA GLY A 168 0.43 -9.80 19.38
C GLY A 168 1.01 -9.11 20.59
N GLU A 169 2.27 -9.32 20.92
CA GLU A 169 2.99 -8.65 22.01
C GLU A 169 3.80 -7.47 21.50
N GLU A 170 3.74 -6.34 22.22
CA GLU A 170 4.54 -5.17 21.90
C GLU A 170 6.03 -5.51 21.99
N ALA A 171 6.77 -5.30 20.89
CA ALA A 171 8.19 -5.60 20.81
C ALA A 171 9.06 -4.34 20.89
N VAL A 172 8.74 -3.31 20.09
CA VAL A 172 9.52 -2.07 20.03
C VAL A 172 8.68 -0.89 19.57
N ILE A 173 9.00 0.29 20.06
CA ILE A 173 8.52 1.59 19.58
C ILE A 173 9.74 2.45 19.18
N LEU A 174 9.64 3.10 18.01
CA LEU A 174 10.67 3.95 17.43
C LEU A 174 10.13 5.35 17.15
#